data_1447cb6dbd3dbf324b838d8c95e44209
#
_entry.id   1447cb6dbd3dbf324b838d8c95e44209
#
_cell.length_a   1.000
_cell.length_b   1.000
_cell.length_c   1.000
_cell.angle_alpha   90.00
_cell.angle_beta   90.00
_cell.angle_gamma   90.00
#
_symmetry.space_group_name_H-M   'P 1'
#
loop_
_entity.id
_entity.type
_entity.pdbx_description
1 polymer ?
#
loop_
_entity_poly.entity_id
_entity_poly.type
_entity_poly.pdbx_seq_one_letter_code
_entity_poly.pdbx_strand_id
1 'polypeptide(L)' 'VNLTEDEKVIYKLLSKTMLKPISEIAPYIPFGKSKTTKLLRNMGEKGVIAIEGNGRGTKYMIK' A
#
# COMPACT_ATOMS: atom_id res chain seq x y z
N VAL A 1 4.49 -1.95 -15.25
CA VAL A 1 4.89 -0.94 -14.27
C VAL A 1 6.01 -1.50 -13.38
N ASN A 2 7.06 -0.73 -13.23
CA ASN A 2 8.21 -1.14 -12.42
C ASN A 2 8.02 -0.77 -10.96
N LEU A 3 8.09 -1.77 -10.09
CA LEU A 3 8.06 -1.58 -8.66
C LEU A 3 9.47 -1.74 -8.09
N THR A 4 9.79 -0.91 -7.09
CA THR A 4 11.04 -1.07 -6.35
C THR A 4 10.92 -2.30 -5.46
N GLU A 5 12.05 -2.76 -4.91
CA GLU A 5 12.03 -3.91 -3.99
C GLU A 5 11.10 -3.67 -2.80
N ASP A 6 11.16 -2.48 -2.23
CA ASP A 6 10.30 -2.13 -1.10
C ASP A 6 8.83 -2.10 -1.49
N GLU A 7 8.53 -1.59 -2.68
CA GLU A 7 7.16 -1.57 -3.18
C GLU A 7 6.62 -2.98 -3.41
N LYS A 8 7.48 -3.89 -3.86
CA LYS A 8 7.07 -5.29 -4.05
C LYS A 8 6.69 -5.95 -2.74
N VAL A 9 7.39 -5.62 -1.67
CA VAL A 9 7.06 -6.14 -0.33
C VAL A 9 5.64 -5.74 0.04
N ILE A 10 5.29 -4.48 -0.16
CA ILE A 10 3.95 -3.99 0.14
C ILE A 10 2.91 -4.62 -0.79
N TYR A 11 3.22 -4.69 -2.07
CA TYR A 11 2.31 -5.22 -3.08
C TYR A 11 1.87 -6.65 -2.76
N LYS A 12 2.79 -7.47 -2.26
CA LYS A 12 2.49 -8.86 -1.91
C LYS A 12 1.51 -8.98 -0.74
N LEU A 13 1.42 -7.94 0.09
CA LEU A 13 0.53 -7.94 1.25
C LEU A 13 -0.88 -7.44 0.90
N LEU A 14 -1.04 -6.80 -0.25
CA LEU A 14 -2.33 -6.27 -0.67
C LEU A 14 -3.16 -7.34 -1.38
N SER A 15 -4.46 -7.09 -1.45
CA SER A 15 -5.40 -8.00 -2.11
C SER A 15 -6.05 -7.31 -3.30
N LYS A 16 -6.46 -8.09 -4.29
CA LYS A 16 -7.22 -7.60 -5.43
C LYS A 16 -8.71 -7.51 -5.13
N THR A 17 -9.15 -8.16 -4.06
CA THR A 17 -10.57 -8.29 -3.75
C THR A 17 -11.00 -7.58 -2.49
N MET A 18 -10.05 -7.19 -1.64
CA MET A 18 -10.35 -6.56 -0.37
C MET A 18 -9.50 -5.33 -0.13
N LEU A 19 -10.13 -4.26 0.31
CA LEU A 19 -9.43 -3.06 0.77
C LEU A 19 -8.82 -3.34 2.13
N LYS A 20 -7.58 -2.92 2.32
CA LYS A 20 -6.88 -3.11 3.59
C LYS A 20 -6.35 -1.79 4.11
N PRO A 21 -6.62 -1.45 5.38
CA PRO A 21 -6.03 -0.25 5.99
C PRO A 21 -4.57 -0.48 6.29
N ILE A 22 -3.83 0.63 6.47
CA ILE A 22 -2.40 0.54 6.76
C ILE A 22 -2.12 -0.24 8.04
N SER A 23 -3.05 -0.22 8.99
CA SER A 23 -2.89 -0.96 10.24
C SER A 23 -2.80 -2.47 10.04
N GLU A 24 -3.34 -2.97 8.93
CA GLU A 24 -3.24 -4.40 8.61
C GLU A 24 -2.02 -4.72 7.77
N ILE A 25 -1.37 -3.71 7.23
CA ILE A 25 -0.20 -3.87 6.36
C ILE A 25 1.09 -3.64 7.14
N ALA A 26 1.13 -2.56 7.91
CA ALA A 26 2.33 -2.11 8.60
C ALA A 26 3.02 -3.16 9.49
N PRO A 27 2.28 -3.99 10.26
CA PRO A 27 2.93 -4.99 11.12
C PRO A 27 3.76 -6.02 10.36
N TYR A 28 3.50 -6.20 9.08
CA TYR A 28 4.20 -7.20 8.26
C TYR A 28 5.31 -6.59 7.41
N ILE A 29 5.54 -5.29 7.55
CA ILE A 29 6.51 -4.57 6.73
C ILE A 29 7.75 -4.24 7.58
N PRO A 30 8.96 -4.51 7.07
CA PRO A 30 10.19 -4.32 7.85
C PRO A 30 10.63 -2.87 8.03
N PHE A 31 10.00 -1.92 7.33
CA PHE A 31 10.36 -0.51 7.46
C PHE A 31 9.21 0.29 8.09
N GLY A 32 9.52 1.51 8.55
CA GLY A 32 8.58 2.31 9.32
C GLY A 32 7.31 2.71 8.59
N LYS A 33 6.30 3.09 9.38
CA LYS A 33 5.00 3.50 8.86
C LYS A 33 5.09 4.68 7.89
N SER A 34 5.96 5.65 8.18
CA SER A 34 6.12 6.83 7.31
C SER A 34 6.60 6.43 5.92
N LYS A 35 7.59 5.54 5.85
CA LYS A 35 8.09 5.07 4.57
C LYS A 35 7.04 4.23 3.85
N THR A 36 6.31 3.40 4.58
CA THR A 36 5.24 2.59 4.02
C THR A 36 4.18 3.46 3.38
N THR A 37 3.74 4.51 4.07
CA THR A 37 2.73 5.43 3.55
C THR A 37 3.22 6.13 2.28
N LYS A 38 4.47 6.55 2.28
CA LYS A 38 5.07 7.21 1.11
C LYS A 38 5.11 6.26 -0.09
N LEU A 39 5.49 5.01 0.14
CA LEU A 39 5.55 4.01 -0.93
C LEU A 39 4.16 3.69 -1.47
N LEU A 40 3.17 3.58 -0.59
CA LEU A 40 1.80 3.36 -1.00
C LEU A 40 1.29 4.49 -1.89
N ARG A 41 1.62 5.72 -1.54
CA ARG A 41 1.25 6.87 -2.36
C ARG A 41 1.89 6.78 -3.74
N ASN A 42 3.18 6.45 -3.79
CA ASN A 42 3.88 6.30 -5.06
C ASN A 42 3.26 5.21 -5.92
N MET A 43 2.88 4.10 -5.31
CA MET A 43 2.22 3.01 -6.03
C MET A 43 0.85 3.43 -6.57
N GLY A 44 0.13 4.25 -5.81
CA GLY A 44 -1.13 4.82 -6.27
C GLY A 44 -0.93 5.71 -7.49
N GLU A 45 0.13 6.52 -7.49
CA GLU A 45 0.46 7.39 -8.60
C GLU A 45 0.88 6.60 -9.85
N LYS A 46 1.50 5.45 -9.65
CA LYS A 46 1.86 4.55 -10.74
C LYS A 46 0.65 3.81 -11.30
N GLY A 47 -0.48 3.86 -10.60
CA GLY A 47 -1.69 3.20 -11.04
C GLY A 47 -1.73 1.70 -10.76
N VAL A 48 -0.86 1.18 -9.91
CA VAL A 48 -0.83 -0.26 -9.60
C VAL A 48 -1.74 -0.63 -8.44
N ILE A 49 -2.11 0.34 -7.62
CA ILE A 49 -3.06 0.12 -6.52
C ILE A 49 -4.14 1.21 -6.52
N ALA A 50 -5.26 0.89 -5.90
CA ALA A 50 -6.33 1.85 -5.67
C ALA A 50 -6.24 2.29 -4.20
N ILE A 51 -6.41 3.59 -3.98
CA ILE A 51 -6.41 4.18 -2.64
C ILE A 51 -7.80 4.74 -2.40
N GLU A 52 -8.45 4.29 -1.35
CA GLU A 52 -9.81 4.72 -1.04
C GLU A 52 -9.90 5.30 0.36
N GLY A 53 -10.78 6.29 0.54
CA GLY A 53 -10.99 6.94 1.81
C GLY A 53 -10.07 8.11 2.06
N ASN A 54 -10.25 8.75 3.21
CA ASN A 54 -9.47 9.91 3.62
C ASN A 54 -8.99 9.75 5.05
N GLY A 55 -7.79 10.26 5.31
CA GLY A 55 -7.27 10.27 6.68
C GLY A 55 -7.25 8.90 7.32
N ARG A 56 -7.95 8.74 8.45
CA ARG A 56 -7.94 7.50 9.21
C ARG A 56 -8.62 6.34 8.50
N GLY A 57 -9.50 6.64 7.56
CA GLY A 57 -10.25 5.62 6.84
C GLY A 57 -9.59 5.17 5.55
N THR A 58 -8.37 5.61 5.29
CA THR A 58 -7.68 5.27 4.05
C THR A 58 -7.38 3.78 3.97
N LYS A 59 -7.74 3.18 2.84
CA LYS A 59 -7.52 1.76 2.60
C LYS A 59 -6.93 1.58 1.21
N TYR A 60 -6.30 0.44 1.00
CA TYR A 60 -5.55 0.15 -0.21
C TYR A 60 -5.88 -1.22 -0.77
N MET A 61 -5.90 -1.33 -2.10
CA MET A 61 -6.04 -2.63 -2.76
C MET A 61 -5.36 -2.60 -4.12
N ILE A 62 -5.06 -3.78 -4.64
CA ILE A 62 -4.47 -3.92 -5.97
C ILE A 62 -5.54 -3.63 -7.02
N LYS A 63 -5.17 -2.84 -8.01
CA LYS A 63 -6.07 -2.58 -9.14
C LYS A 63 -6.20 -3.79 -10.04
#